data_5940e42faede64d8737fa6d9a70e2cbd
#
_entry.id   5940e42faede64d8737fa6d9a70e2cbd
#
_cell.length_a   1.000
_cell.length_b   1.000
_cell.length_c   1.000
_cell.angle_alpha   90.00
_cell.angle_beta   90.00
_cell.angle_gamma   90.00
#
_symmetry.space_group_name_H-M   'P 1'
#
loop_
_entity.id
_entity.type
_entity.pdbx_description
1 polymer ?
#
loop_
_entity_poly.entity_id
_entity_poly.type
_entity_poly.pdbx_seq_one_letter_code
_entity_poly.pdbx_strand_id
1 'polypeptide(L)'
;MENIEIYELLGYVKISPYRTNTLKIISDDLKMPSEIAKELNVKTSQISSALHDLKEKDLVICVNEEVRKGRLYKCTDLGKEIIKKL
;
A
#
# COMPACT_ATOMS: atom_id res chain seq x y z
N MET A 1 -15.53 10.98 5.70
CA MET A 1 -15.55 9.56 6.08
C MET A 1 -15.78 9.41 7.57
N GLU A 2 -16.63 8.47 7.93
CA GLU A 2 -16.93 8.19 9.32
C GLU A 2 -15.70 7.64 10.05
N ASN A 3 -15.56 7.97 11.35
CA ASN A 3 -14.42 7.50 12.14
C ASN A 3 -14.35 5.98 12.23
N ILE A 4 -15.51 5.31 12.28
CA ILE A 4 -15.59 3.85 12.32
C ILE A 4 -14.94 3.24 11.08
N GLU A 5 -15.21 3.79 9.90
CA GLU A 5 -14.61 3.31 8.66
C GLU A 5 -13.09 3.48 8.65
N ILE A 6 -12.60 4.59 9.17
CA ILE A 6 -11.16 4.85 9.29
C ILE A 6 -10.53 3.81 10.22
N TYR A 7 -11.14 3.54 11.36
CA TYR A 7 -10.60 2.55 12.30
C TYR A 7 -10.66 1.13 11.76
N GLU A 8 -11.66 0.79 10.98
CA GLU A 8 -11.74 -0.51 10.33
C GLU A 8 -10.61 -0.67 9.31
N LEU A 9 -10.36 0.35 8.51
CA LEU A 9 -9.26 0.35 7.55
C LEU A 9 -7.91 0.27 8.26
N LEU A 10 -7.76 1.03 9.34
CA LEU A 10 -6.54 1.01 10.13
C LEU A 10 -6.26 -0.40 10.67
N GLY A 11 -7.29 -1.07 11.19
CA GLY A 11 -7.17 -2.45 11.66
C GLY A 11 -6.80 -3.41 10.53
N TYR A 12 -7.42 -3.24 9.36
CA TYR A 12 -7.12 -4.06 8.18
C TYR A 12 -5.66 -3.94 7.76
N VAL A 13 -5.11 -2.74 7.84
CA VAL A 13 -3.69 -2.51 7.53
C VAL A 13 -2.79 -3.07 8.62
N LYS A 14 -3.10 -2.75 9.88
CA LYS A 14 -2.24 -3.11 11.03
C LYS A 14 -2.10 -4.61 11.25
N ILE A 15 -3.10 -5.40 10.88
CA ILE A 15 -3.07 -6.85 11.07
C ILE A 15 -2.00 -7.52 10.19
N SER A 16 -1.55 -6.85 9.15
CA SER A 16 -0.56 -7.40 8.22
C SER A 16 0.70 -6.54 8.20
N PRO A 17 1.85 -7.07 8.63
CA PRO A 17 3.11 -6.35 8.51
C PRO A 17 3.43 -5.96 7.07
N TYR A 18 3.08 -6.79 6.10
CA TYR A 18 3.31 -6.49 4.68
C TYR A 18 2.51 -5.27 4.25
N ARG A 19 1.23 -5.19 4.63
CA ARG A 19 0.39 -4.04 4.30
C ARG A 19 0.91 -2.78 4.98
N THR A 20 1.20 -2.87 6.26
CA THR A 20 1.69 -1.74 7.05
C THR A 20 2.99 -1.19 6.47
N ASN A 21 3.97 -2.05 6.26
CA ASN A 21 5.29 -1.63 5.80
C ASN A 21 5.26 -1.15 4.36
N THR A 22 4.47 -1.80 3.50
CA THR A 22 4.31 -1.38 2.11
C THR A 22 3.74 0.04 2.05
N LEU A 23 2.69 0.29 2.80
CA LEU A 23 2.05 1.60 2.81
C LEU A 23 3.01 2.69 3.30
N LYS A 24 3.75 2.42 4.37
CA LYS A 24 4.73 3.35 4.93
C LYS A 24 5.87 3.65 3.96
N ILE A 25 6.35 2.64 3.24
CA ILE A 25 7.45 2.83 2.28
C ILE A 25 7.00 3.68 1.10
N ILE A 26 5.80 3.44 0.59
CA ILE A 26 5.29 4.25 -0.52
C ILE A 26 5.16 5.71 -0.07
N SER A 27 4.49 5.96 1.05
CA SER A 27 4.32 7.31 1.60
C SER A 27 3.93 8.33 0.52
N ASP A 28 4.78 9.31 0.24
CA ASP A 28 4.52 10.35 -0.76
C ASP A 28 5.17 10.06 -2.11
N ASP A 29 5.83 8.91 -2.23
CA ASP A 29 6.59 8.56 -3.44
C ASP A 29 5.81 7.65 -4.38
N LEU A 30 6.38 7.43 -5.56
CA LEU A 30 5.97 6.40 -6.49
C LEU A 30 6.95 5.24 -6.33
N LYS A 31 6.43 4.02 -6.17
CA LYS A 31 7.27 2.85 -5.96
C LYS A 31 6.81 1.67 -6.79
N MET A 32 7.77 0.87 -7.25
CA MET A 32 7.50 -0.42 -7.89
C MET A 32 7.45 -1.51 -6.83
N PRO A 33 6.68 -2.59 -7.04
CA PRO A 33 6.65 -3.71 -6.08
C PRO A 33 8.03 -4.27 -5.77
N SER A 34 8.91 -4.38 -6.78
CA SER A 34 10.26 -4.90 -6.59
C SER A 34 11.12 -4.00 -5.71
N GLU A 35 10.93 -2.68 -5.81
CA GLU A 35 11.65 -1.73 -4.95
C GLU A 35 11.24 -1.90 -3.50
N ILE A 36 9.95 -2.03 -3.25
CA ILE A 36 9.42 -2.20 -1.90
C ILE A 36 9.91 -3.52 -1.31
N ALA A 37 9.84 -4.60 -2.11
CA ALA A 37 10.30 -5.91 -1.68
C ALA A 37 11.77 -5.90 -1.31
N LYS A 38 12.58 -5.20 -2.08
CA LYS A 38 14.02 -5.08 -1.82
C LYS A 38 14.27 -4.32 -0.52
N GLU A 39 13.58 -3.21 -0.30
CA GLU A 39 13.73 -2.42 0.93
C GLU A 39 13.35 -3.22 2.17
N LEU A 40 12.32 -4.06 2.07
CA LEU A 40 11.84 -4.86 3.19
C LEU A 40 12.52 -6.22 3.30
N ASN A 41 13.35 -6.57 2.32
CA ASN A 41 14.03 -7.87 2.26
C ASN A 41 13.03 -9.03 2.28
N VAL A 42 12.02 -8.93 1.43
CA VAL A 42 10.97 -9.96 1.27
C VAL A 42 10.78 -10.27 -0.21
N LYS A 43 9.96 -11.27 -0.50
CA LYS A 43 9.67 -11.65 -1.89
C LYS A 43 8.71 -10.65 -2.53
N THR A 44 8.93 -10.36 -3.82
CA THR A 44 8.06 -9.46 -4.58
C THR A 44 6.61 -9.94 -4.58
N SER A 45 6.38 -11.26 -4.62
CA SER A 45 5.03 -11.81 -4.61
C SER A 45 4.25 -11.42 -3.35
N GLN A 46 4.92 -11.31 -2.21
CA GLN A 46 4.31 -10.89 -0.96
C GLN A 46 3.89 -9.43 -1.01
N ILE A 47 4.73 -8.60 -1.64
CA ILE A 47 4.41 -7.18 -1.81
C ILE A 47 3.29 -6.99 -2.82
N SER A 48 3.29 -7.77 -3.92
CA SER A 48 2.21 -7.70 -4.91
C SER A 48 0.86 -8.04 -4.28
N SER A 49 0.81 -9.05 -3.40
CA SER A 49 -0.40 -9.39 -2.67
C SER A 49 -0.84 -8.26 -1.74
N ALA A 50 0.11 -7.66 -1.02
CA ALA A 50 -0.19 -6.55 -0.12
C ALA A 50 -0.73 -5.35 -0.91
N LEU A 51 -0.12 -5.04 -2.05
CA LEU A 51 -0.56 -3.94 -2.91
C LEU A 51 -1.97 -4.20 -3.47
N HIS A 52 -2.27 -5.44 -3.85
CA HIS A 52 -3.60 -5.81 -4.28
C HIS A 52 -4.62 -5.55 -3.18
N ASP A 53 -4.32 -5.97 -1.96
CA ASP A 53 -5.20 -5.78 -0.81
C ASP A 53 -5.42 -4.28 -0.51
N LEU A 54 -4.34 -3.51 -0.56
CA LEU A 54 -4.42 -2.06 -0.31
C LEU A 54 -5.19 -1.35 -1.40
N LYS A 55 -5.03 -1.77 -2.66
CA LYS A 55 -5.74 -1.21 -3.80
C LYS A 55 -7.24 -1.50 -3.69
N GLU A 56 -7.62 -2.69 -3.25
CA GLU A 56 -9.02 -3.06 -3.05
C GLU A 56 -9.73 -2.13 -2.05
N LYS A 57 -8.98 -1.56 -1.13
CA LYS A 57 -9.49 -0.65 -0.11
C LYS A 57 -9.26 0.83 -0.47
N ASP A 58 -8.84 1.10 -1.70
CA ASP A 58 -8.56 2.46 -2.18
C ASP A 58 -7.47 3.20 -1.38
N LEU A 59 -6.55 2.45 -0.80
CA LEU A 59 -5.43 3.03 -0.05
C LEU A 59 -4.22 3.31 -0.93
N VAL A 60 -4.10 2.59 -2.04
CA VAL A 60 -3.09 2.85 -3.07
C VAL A 60 -3.73 2.73 -4.44
N ILE A 61 -3.10 3.34 -5.44
CA ILE A 61 -3.49 3.19 -6.84
C ILE A 61 -2.25 2.86 -7.67
N CYS A 62 -2.45 2.18 -8.79
CA CYS A 62 -1.41 1.98 -9.79
C CYS A 62 -1.58 3.08 -10.84
N VAL A 63 -0.54 3.86 -11.07
CA VAL A 63 -0.63 5.02 -11.98
C VAL A 63 -0.47 4.64 -13.44
N ASN A 64 -0.01 3.43 -13.74
CA ASN A 64 0.27 2.96 -15.10
C ASN A 64 -0.19 1.52 -15.30
N GLU A 65 -1.47 1.24 -15.04
CA GLU A 65 -2.03 -0.13 -15.08
C GLU A 65 -1.88 -0.82 -16.44
N GLU A 66 -1.73 -0.06 -17.53
CA GLU A 66 -1.59 -0.60 -18.86
C GLU A 66 -0.29 -1.36 -19.08
N VAL A 67 0.73 -1.15 -18.25
CA VAL A 67 1.99 -1.88 -18.38
C VAL A 67 1.97 -3.13 -17.51
N ARG A 68 2.69 -4.18 -17.94
CA ARG A 68 2.83 -5.41 -17.17
C ARG A 68 4.01 -5.37 -16.22
N LYS A 69 5.08 -4.72 -16.65
CA LYS A 69 6.31 -4.57 -15.84
C LYS A 69 6.53 -3.11 -15.53
N GLY A 70 7.13 -2.85 -14.39
CA GLY A 70 7.41 -1.49 -13.99
C GLY A 70 6.18 -0.72 -13.54
N ARG A 71 5.17 -1.43 -13.01
CA ARG A 71 3.99 -0.77 -12.45
C ARG A 71 4.39 0.07 -11.25
N LEU A 72 3.90 1.31 -11.25
CA LEU A 72 4.19 2.27 -10.17
C LEU A 72 2.94 2.47 -9.34
N TYR A 73 3.11 2.43 -8.03
CA TYR A 73 2.03 2.60 -7.07
C TYR A 73 2.26 3.85 -6.24
N LYS A 74 1.18 4.49 -5.87
CA LYS A 74 1.23 5.63 -4.95
C LYS A 74 0.07 5.54 -3.96
N CYS A 75 0.22 6.20 -2.81
CA CYS A 75 -0.84 6.30 -1.83
C CYS A 75 -1.91 7.27 -2.30
N THR A 76 -3.16 6.93 -2.00
CA THR A 76 -4.27 7.86 -2.14
C THR A 76 -4.27 8.79 -0.93
N ASP A 77 -5.12 9.82 -0.96
CA ASP A 77 -5.31 10.68 0.22
C ASP A 77 -5.76 9.86 1.42
N LEU A 78 -6.65 8.88 1.19
CA LEU A 78 -7.09 7.98 2.25
C LEU A 78 -5.93 7.15 2.79
N GLY A 79 -5.07 6.64 1.91
CA GLY A 79 -3.88 5.90 2.32
C GLY A 79 -2.96 6.72 3.20
N LYS A 80 -2.76 7.99 2.84
CA LYS A 80 -1.92 8.91 3.63
C LYS A 80 -2.54 9.18 5.01
N GLU A 81 -3.86 9.24 5.07
CA GLU A 81 -4.57 9.43 6.33
C GLU A 81 -4.36 8.23 7.27
N ILE A 82 -4.39 7.03 6.70
CA ILE A 82 -4.12 5.81 7.47
C ILE A 82 -2.68 5.80 7.97
N ILE A 83 -1.72 6.20 7.13
CA ILE A 83 -0.30 6.26 7.53
C ILE A 83 -0.12 7.12 8.78
N LYS A 84 -0.80 8.26 8.85
CA LYS A 84 -0.70 9.16 10.01
C LYS A 84 -1.14 8.51 11.31
N LYS A 85 -1.96 7.47 11.24
CA LYS A 85 -2.48 6.78 12.42
C LYS A 85 -1.73 5.47 12.74
N LEU A 86 -0.77 5.09 11.92
CA LEU A 86 0.03 3.87 12.11
C LEU A 86 1.19 4.03 13.16
#